data_6d22846b4e65126790c10622e5191adb
#
_entry.id   6d22846b4e65126790c10622e5191adb
#
_cell.length_a   1.000
_cell.length_b   1.000
_cell.length_c   1.000
_cell.angle_alpha   90.00
_cell.angle_beta   90.00
_cell.angle_gamma   90.00
#
_symmetry.space_group_name_H-M   'P 1'
#
loop_
_entity.id
_entity.type
_entity.pdbx_description
1 polymer ?
#
loop_
_entity_poly.entity_id
_entity_poly.type
_entity_poly.pdbx_seq_one_letter_code
_entity_poly.pdbx_strand_id
1 'polypeptide(L)'
;MKQLITRGIPAVWGGGVAFFFLAILLGAPLTKKIHETLLWSSVQASVTVLPVFLLHGINLEALWRIFVVGVTKSKTERNIRACGGWSVIGSIIGTAAFPLDWDEPWQEYPIPIVVMCVVGFLVGAVLSFAGLCQRV
;
A
#
# COMPACT_ATOMS: atom_id res chain seq x y z
N MET A 1 -6.49 -10.33 -19.64
CA MET A 1 -5.60 -9.25 -20.12
C MET A 1 -6.33 -7.90 -20.24
N LYS A 2 -7.46 -7.80 -20.94
CA LYS A 2 -8.22 -6.52 -21.05
C LYS A 2 -8.58 -5.87 -19.70
N GLN A 3 -9.02 -6.66 -18.72
CA GLN A 3 -9.36 -6.11 -17.39
C GLN A 3 -8.15 -5.55 -16.62
N LEU A 4 -6.98 -6.14 -16.80
CA LEU A 4 -5.74 -5.64 -16.18
C LEU A 4 -5.35 -4.28 -16.77
N ILE A 5 -5.55 -4.08 -18.05
CA ILE A 5 -5.23 -2.82 -18.74
C ILE A 5 -6.29 -1.75 -18.39
N THR A 6 -7.58 -2.08 -18.49
CA THR A 6 -8.65 -1.09 -18.31
C THR A 6 -8.86 -0.66 -16.86
N ARG A 7 -8.56 -1.51 -15.89
CA ARG A 7 -8.74 -1.25 -14.45
C ARG A 7 -7.42 -1.10 -13.72
N GLY A 8 -6.38 -1.81 -14.14
CA GLY A 8 -5.08 -1.80 -13.49
C GLY A 8 -4.33 -0.48 -13.68
N ILE A 9 -4.28 0.03 -14.91
CA ILE A 9 -3.60 1.30 -15.19
C ILE A 9 -4.21 2.45 -14.38
N PRO A 10 -5.54 2.72 -14.43
CA PRO A 10 -6.14 3.78 -13.63
C PRO A 10 -5.98 3.57 -12.12
N ALA A 11 -5.98 2.30 -11.65
CA ALA A 11 -5.79 1.97 -10.23
C ALA A 11 -4.38 2.39 -9.74
N VAL A 12 -3.36 2.01 -10.48
CA VAL A 12 -1.96 2.33 -10.11
C VAL A 12 -1.69 3.82 -10.25
N TRP A 13 -2.16 4.46 -11.31
CA TRP A 13 -1.98 5.90 -11.51
C TRP A 13 -2.75 6.72 -10.48
N GLY A 14 -4.06 6.50 -10.34
CA GLY A 14 -4.90 7.24 -9.39
C GLY A 14 -4.50 6.98 -7.95
N GLY A 15 -4.27 5.72 -7.59
CA GLY A 15 -3.77 5.33 -6.29
C GLY A 15 -2.36 5.85 -6.02
N GLY A 16 -1.48 5.78 -7.02
CA GLY A 16 -0.11 6.31 -6.94
C GLY A 16 -0.10 7.81 -6.66
N VAL A 17 -0.93 8.59 -7.36
CA VAL A 17 -1.09 10.03 -7.11
C VAL A 17 -1.58 10.29 -5.68
N ALA A 18 -2.58 9.54 -5.21
CA ALA A 18 -3.10 9.69 -3.85
C ALA A 18 -2.02 9.38 -2.79
N PHE A 19 -1.28 8.29 -2.94
CA PHE A 19 -0.18 7.95 -2.03
C PHE A 19 1.01 8.89 -2.16
N PHE A 20 1.27 9.45 -3.33
CA PHE A 20 2.29 10.48 -3.53
C PHE A 20 1.96 11.74 -2.73
N PHE A 21 0.73 12.24 -2.81
CA PHE A 21 0.30 13.37 -1.99
C PHE A 21 0.33 13.06 -0.52
N LEU A 22 -0.08 11.85 -0.11
CA LEU A 22 0.02 11.41 1.27
C LEU A 22 1.48 11.40 1.76
N ALA A 23 2.42 10.93 0.95
CA ALA A 23 3.85 10.95 1.28
C ALA A 23 4.36 12.38 1.51
N ILE A 24 3.95 13.32 0.66
CA ILE A 24 4.29 14.73 0.81
C ILE A 24 3.74 15.31 2.12
N LEU A 25 2.48 15.01 2.45
CA LEU A 25 1.86 15.44 3.72
C LEU A 25 2.57 14.85 4.95
N LEU A 26 3.16 13.66 4.81
CA LEU A 26 3.95 12.99 5.85
C LEU A 26 5.43 13.46 5.88
N GLY A 27 5.81 14.43 5.04
CA GLY A 27 7.13 15.04 5.06
C GLY A 27 8.14 14.47 4.06
N ALA A 28 7.70 13.75 3.03
CA ALA A 28 8.61 13.31 1.98
C ALA A 28 9.22 14.51 1.22
N PRO A 29 10.53 14.47 0.86
CA PRO A 29 11.19 15.58 0.20
C PRO A 29 10.66 15.78 -1.22
N LEU A 30 10.12 16.99 -1.49
CA LEU A 30 9.48 17.37 -2.75
C LEU A 30 10.45 17.51 -3.94
N THR A 31 11.72 17.81 -3.69
CA THR A 31 12.61 18.27 -4.76
C THR A 31 13.77 17.33 -5.05
N LYS A 32 14.27 16.59 -4.07
CA LYS A 32 15.50 15.80 -4.22
C LYS A 32 15.27 14.30 -4.53
N LYS A 33 14.10 13.75 -4.21
CA LYS A 33 13.82 12.29 -4.31
C LYS A 33 12.40 12.01 -4.83
N ILE A 34 11.95 12.75 -5.85
CA ILE A 34 10.61 12.59 -6.45
C ILE A 34 10.43 11.19 -7.05
N HIS A 35 11.45 10.68 -7.75
CA HIS A 35 11.37 9.37 -8.39
C HIS A 35 11.19 8.24 -7.37
N GLU A 36 11.87 8.34 -6.24
CA GLU A 36 11.79 7.39 -5.14
C GLU A 36 10.41 7.42 -4.48
N THR A 37 9.84 8.61 -4.30
CA THR A 37 8.48 8.77 -3.77
C THR A 37 7.43 8.22 -4.74
N LEU A 38 7.61 8.44 -6.05
CA LEU A 38 6.76 7.86 -7.09
C LEU A 38 6.86 6.31 -7.11
N LEU A 39 8.06 5.77 -6.95
CA LEU A 39 8.27 4.33 -6.87
C LEU A 39 7.51 3.73 -5.68
N TRP A 40 7.70 4.28 -4.48
CA TRP A 40 7.00 3.81 -3.30
C TRP A 40 5.47 3.94 -3.44
N SER A 41 4.97 5.09 -3.91
CA SER A 41 3.54 5.32 -4.08
C SER A 41 2.92 4.37 -5.10
N SER A 42 3.65 4.03 -6.17
CA SER A 42 3.22 3.05 -7.18
C SER A 42 3.16 1.63 -6.61
N VAL A 43 4.15 1.24 -5.82
CA VAL A 43 4.16 -0.06 -5.11
C VAL A 43 2.99 -0.12 -4.14
N GLN A 44 2.79 0.92 -3.32
CA GLN A 44 1.70 0.97 -2.35
C GLN A 44 0.32 0.91 -3.03
N ALA A 45 0.12 1.65 -4.12
CA ALA A 45 -1.11 1.61 -4.92
C ALA A 45 -1.36 0.22 -5.53
N SER A 46 -0.31 -0.45 -5.99
CA SER A 46 -0.40 -1.80 -6.54
C SER A 46 -0.84 -2.83 -5.49
N VAL A 47 -0.48 -2.65 -4.25
CA VAL A 47 -0.84 -3.55 -3.16
C VAL A 47 -2.24 -3.25 -2.59
N THR A 48 -2.64 -1.97 -2.54
CA THR A 48 -3.89 -1.55 -1.89
C THR A 48 -5.03 -1.32 -2.88
N VAL A 49 -4.81 -0.52 -3.91
CA VAL A 49 -5.86 -0.04 -4.82
C VAL A 49 -6.14 -1.02 -5.94
N LEU A 50 -5.08 -1.57 -6.55
CA LEU A 50 -5.22 -2.48 -7.69
C LEU A 50 -6.09 -3.71 -7.38
N PRO A 51 -5.94 -4.45 -6.27
CA PRO A 51 -6.78 -5.61 -5.99
C PRO A 51 -8.26 -5.25 -5.86
N VAL A 52 -8.58 -4.10 -5.27
CA VAL A 52 -9.97 -3.63 -5.13
C VAL A 52 -10.56 -3.31 -6.50
N PHE A 53 -9.83 -2.61 -7.36
CA PHE A 53 -10.32 -2.25 -8.69
C PHE A 53 -10.43 -3.44 -9.63
N LEU A 54 -9.59 -4.45 -9.47
CA LEU A 54 -9.74 -5.71 -10.21
C LEU A 54 -11.01 -6.46 -9.80
N LEU A 55 -11.36 -6.41 -8.52
CA LEU A 55 -12.53 -7.10 -7.97
C LEU A 55 -13.85 -6.36 -8.24
N HIS A 56 -13.89 -5.06 -7.98
CA HIS A 56 -15.12 -4.24 -8.02
C HIS A 56 -15.19 -3.26 -9.19
N GLY A 57 -14.19 -3.21 -10.06
CA GLY A 57 -14.04 -2.16 -11.05
C GLY A 57 -13.52 -0.87 -10.42
N ILE A 58 -13.54 0.22 -11.20
CA ILE A 58 -13.13 1.55 -10.74
C ILE A 58 -14.24 2.10 -9.82
N ASN A 59 -14.21 1.70 -8.55
CA ASN A 59 -15.21 2.06 -7.55
C ASN A 59 -14.53 2.58 -6.28
N LEU A 60 -14.52 3.90 -6.13
CA LEU A 60 -13.94 4.58 -4.96
C LEU A 60 -14.74 4.31 -3.68
N GLU A 61 -16.06 4.07 -3.78
CA GLU A 61 -16.89 3.73 -2.65
C GLU A 61 -16.48 2.37 -2.05
N ALA A 62 -16.18 1.38 -2.91
CA ALA A 62 -15.68 0.09 -2.45
C ALA A 62 -14.34 0.23 -1.72
N LEU A 63 -13.43 1.05 -2.25
CA LEU A 63 -12.14 1.33 -1.62
C LEU A 63 -12.31 1.98 -0.25
N TRP A 64 -13.15 3.02 -0.17
CA TRP A 64 -13.46 3.71 1.08
C TRP A 64 -14.09 2.77 2.11
N ARG A 65 -15.08 1.98 1.70
CA ARG A 65 -15.76 1.01 2.56
C ARG A 65 -14.79 -0.03 3.13
N ILE A 66 -13.89 -0.58 2.31
CA ILE A 66 -12.98 -1.64 2.71
C ILE A 66 -11.89 -1.11 3.64
N PHE A 67 -11.24 -0.01 3.29
CA PHE A 67 -10.05 0.48 4.00
C PHE A 67 -10.36 1.49 5.11
N VAL A 68 -11.36 2.34 4.95
CA VAL A 68 -11.68 3.39 5.92
C VAL A 68 -12.78 2.96 6.87
N VAL A 69 -13.92 2.52 6.33
CA VAL A 69 -15.07 2.07 7.15
C VAL A 69 -14.80 0.69 7.76
N GLY A 70 -14.00 -0.12 7.08
CA GLY A 70 -13.63 -1.44 7.57
C GLY A 70 -14.67 -2.53 7.31
N VAL A 71 -15.73 -2.24 6.56
CA VAL A 71 -16.79 -3.19 6.24
C VAL A 71 -16.43 -4.00 5.01
N THR A 72 -16.30 -5.31 5.18
CA THR A 72 -16.01 -6.26 4.11
C THR A 72 -17.18 -7.21 3.90
N LYS A 73 -17.58 -7.42 2.66
CA LYS A 73 -18.72 -8.29 2.28
C LYS A 73 -18.28 -9.71 1.94
N SER A 74 -17.01 -9.92 1.63
CA SER A 74 -16.48 -11.22 1.21
C SER A 74 -15.14 -11.55 1.87
N LYS A 75 -14.79 -12.84 1.85
CA LYS A 75 -13.50 -13.34 2.30
C LYS A 75 -12.33 -12.69 1.56
N THR A 76 -12.51 -12.48 0.25
CA THR A 76 -11.51 -11.84 -0.61
C THR A 76 -11.28 -10.39 -0.21
N GLU A 77 -12.34 -9.62 0.06
CA GLU A 77 -12.22 -8.24 0.53
C GLU A 77 -11.47 -8.15 1.87
N ARG A 78 -11.74 -9.08 2.80
CA ARG A 78 -11.02 -9.14 4.08
C ARG A 78 -9.52 -9.40 3.88
N ASN A 79 -9.17 -10.32 2.99
CA ASN A 79 -7.78 -10.61 2.68
C ASN A 79 -7.09 -9.41 2.04
N ILE A 80 -7.74 -8.74 1.08
CA ILE A 80 -7.23 -7.51 0.46
C ILE A 80 -7.02 -6.41 1.52
N ARG A 81 -7.99 -6.21 2.41
CA ARG A 81 -7.87 -5.26 3.51
C ARG A 81 -6.71 -5.60 4.46
N ALA A 82 -6.54 -6.87 4.80
CA ALA A 82 -5.44 -7.30 5.65
C ALA A 82 -4.09 -7.05 4.97
N CYS A 83 -3.90 -7.52 3.75
CA CYS A 83 -2.65 -7.34 3.02
C CYS A 83 -2.32 -5.85 2.82
N GLY A 84 -3.28 -5.07 2.36
CA GLY A 84 -3.11 -3.63 2.15
C GLY A 84 -2.90 -2.86 3.44
N GLY A 85 -3.66 -3.15 4.48
CA GLY A 85 -3.54 -2.51 5.79
C GLY A 85 -2.18 -2.78 6.46
N TRP A 86 -1.74 -4.03 6.49
CA TRP A 86 -0.42 -4.39 7.01
C TRP A 86 0.72 -3.81 6.17
N SER A 87 0.54 -3.67 4.86
CA SER A 87 1.50 -3.00 3.98
C SER A 87 1.67 -1.51 4.34
N VAL A 88 0.57 -0.80 4.61
CA VAL A 88 0.60 0.60 5.07
C VAL A 88 1.28 0.70 6.44
N ILE A 89 0.93 -0.18 7.39
CA ILE A 89 1.58 -0.22 8.71
C ILE A 89 3.08 -0.47 8.56
N GLY A 90 3.48 -1.43 7.71
CA GLY A 90 4.88 -1.69 7.40
C GLY A 90 5.59 -0.45 6.85
N SER A 91 4.98 0.26 5.91
CA SER A 91 5.53 1.51 5.38
C SER A 91 5.76 2.57 6.48
N ILE A 92 4.81 2.72 7.41
CA ILE A 92 4.93 3.64 8.54
C ILE A 92 6.09 3.22 9.46
N ILE A 93 6.21 1.92 9.77
CA ILE A 93 7.34 1.40 10.56
C ILE A 93 8.67 1.64 9.82
N GLY A 94 8.69 1.47 8.50
CA GLY A 94 9.87 1.75 7.67
C GLY A 94 10.37 3.19 7.76
N THR A 95 9.47 4.17 8.02
CA THR A 95 9.88 5.57 8.22
C THR A 95 10.68 5.76 9.52
N ALA A 96 10.50 4.90 10.51
CA ALA A 96 11.24 4.98 11.77
C ALA A 96 12.75 4.67 11.62
N ALA A 97 13.17 4.08 10.49
CA ALA A 97 14.57 3.84 10.19
C ALA A 97 15.36 5.12 9.88
N PHE A 98 14.70 6.20 9.42
CA PHE A 98 15.40 7.43 9.02
C PHE A 98 16.02 8.25 10.17
N PRO A 99 15.35 8.39 11.33
CA PRO A 99 15.96 9.09 12.46
C PRO A 99 17.09 8.30 13.15
N LEU A 100 17.24 7.01 12.83
CA LEU A 100 18.36 6.20 13.32
C LEU A 100 19.59 6.48 12.44
N ASP A 101 20.43 7.37 12.87
CA ASP A 101 21.62 7.89 12.18
C ASP A 101 22.78 6.86 12.23
N TRP A 102 22.64 5.78 11.47
CA TRP A 102 23.68 4.72 11.41
C TRP A 102 24.56 4.79 10.17
N ASP A 103 24.36 5.78 9.29
CA ASP A 103 25.07 6.01 8.02
C ASP A 103 25.16 4.75 7.12
N GLU A 104 24.17 3.86 7.20
CA GLU A 104 24.13 2.62 6.45
C GLU A 104 23.40 2.78 5.10
N PRO A 105 23.91 2.17 3.99
CA PRO A 105 23.30 2.32 2.67
C PRO A 105 21.82 1.88 2.57
N TRP A 106 21.39 0.93 3.41
CA TRP A 106 20.01 0.45 3.43
C TRP A 106 19.02 1.44 4.08
N GLN A 107 19.52 2.45 4.80
CA GLN A 107 18.70 3.53 5.38
C GLN A 107 18.36 4.62 4.36
N GLU A 108 18.96 4.55 3.16
CA GLU A 108 18.67 5.54 2.14
C GLU A 108 17.20 5.42 1.66
N TYR A 109 16.49 6.56 1.70
CA TYR A 109 15.12 6.66 1.17
C TYR A 109 15.08 6.25 -0.32
N PRO A 110 14.17 5.38 -0.80
CA PRO A 110 12.99 4.84 -0.11
C PRO A 110 13.17 3.40 0.39
N ILE A 111 14.39 2.88 0.47
CA ILE A 111 14.68 1.45 0.68
C ILE A 111 13.95 0.89 1.91
N PRO A 112 14.08 1.46 3.13
CA PRO A 112 13.43 0.89 4.31
C PRO A 112 11.91 0.89 4.20
N ILE A 113 11.31 1.93 3.61
CA ILE A 113 9.85 2.02 3.47
C ILE A 113 9.33 0.95 2.51
N VAL A 114 9.99 0.77 1.36
CA VAL A 114 9.59 -0.23 0.36
C VAL A 114 9.76 -1.64 0.91
N VAL A 115 10.88 -1.92 1.58
CA VAL A 115 11.14 -3.23 2.21
C VAL A 115 10.07 -3.52 3.26
N MET A 116 9.79 -2.58 4.17
CA MET A 116 8.79 -2.77 5.22
C MET A 116 7.35 -2.79 4.67
N CYS A 117 7.08 -2.12 3.55
CA CYS A 117 5.83 -2.26 2.82
C CYS A 117 5.61 -3.71 2.36
N VAL A 118 6.62 -4.32 1.75
CA VAL A 118 6.55 -5.71 1.28
C VAL A 118 6.46 -6.68 2.46
N VAL A 119 7.24 -6.48 3.51
CA VAL A 119 7.17 -7.29 4.75
C VAL A 119 5.76 -7.21 5.35
N GLY A 120 5.20 -6.02 5.47
CA GLY A 120 3.83 -5.82 5.95
C GLY A 120 2.81 -6.56 5.08
N PHE A 121 2.93 -6.47 3.75
CA PHE A 121 2.07 -7.22 2.84
C PHE A 121 2.15 -8.74 3.08
N LEU A 122 3.35 -9.29 3.24
CA LEU A 122 3.56 -10.71 3.52
C LEU A 122 2.95 -11.12 4.87
N VAL A 123 3.10 -10.30 5.90
CA VAL A 123 2.45 -10.51 7.20
C VAL A 123 0.94 -10.56 7.04
N GLY A 124 0.34 -9.60 6.33
CA GLY A 124 -1.10 -9.59 6.04
C GLY A 124 -1.55 -10.83 5.27
N ALA A 125 -0.76 -11.30 4.32
CA ALA A 125 -1.03 -12.51 3.57
C ALA A 125 -1.01 -13.77 4.48
N VAL A 126 0.02 -13.92 5.30
CA VAL A 126 0.13 -15.05 6.26
C VAL A 126 -1.04 -15.06 7.23
N LEU A 127 -1.41 -13.91 7.81
CA LEU A 127 -2.55 -13.80 8.71
C LEU A 127 -3.88 -14.14 8.02
N SER A 128 -4.00 -13.79 6.74
CA SER A 128 -5.16 -14.13 5.92
C SER A 128 -5.26 -15.64 5.67
N PHE A 129 -4.15 -16.28 5.30
CA PHE A 129 -4.09 -17.73 5.09
C PHE A 129 -4.28 -18.52 6.39
N ALA A 130 -3.73 -18.04 7.51
CA ALA A 130 -3.92 -18.65 8.83
C ALA A 130 -5.36 -18.53 9.37
N GLY A 131 -6.24 -17.81 8.67
CA GLY A 131 -7.63 -17.59 9.10
C GLY A 131 -7.78 -16.66 10.31
N LEU A 132 -6.70 -16.02 10.76
CA LEU A 132 -6.72 -15.11 11.90
C LEU A 132 -7.49 -13.81 11.58
N CYS A 133 -7.45 -13.36 10.34
CA CYS A 133 -8.25 -12.23 9.84
C CYS A 133 -9.76 -12.54 9.70
N GLN A 134 -10.18 -13.79 9.90
CA GLN A 134 -11.58 -14.19 9.76
C GLN A 134 -12.37 -14.09 11.07
N ARG A 135 -11.70 -13.85 12.19
CA ARG A 135 -12.30 -13.80 13.53
C ARG A 135 -12.59 -12.39 14.05
N VAL A 136 -12.22 -11.39 13.28
CA VAL A 136 -12.48 -9.98 13.54
C VAL A 136 -13.39 -9.44 12.44
#